data_aa7b7f608cba7a1cff9449d8b3ae3b9d
#
_entry.id   aa7b7f608cba7a1cff9449d8b3ae3b9d
#
_cell.length_a   1.000
_cell.length_b   1.000
_cell.length_c   1.000
_cell.angle_alpha   90.00
_cell.angle_beta   90.00
_cell.angle_gamma   90.00
#
_symmetry.space_group_name_H-M   'P 1'
#
loop_
_entity.id
_entity.type
_entity.pdbx_description
1 polymer ?
#
loop_
_entity_poly.entity_id
_entity_poly.type
_entity_poly.pdbx_seq_one_letter_code
_entity_poly.pdbx_strand_id
1 'polypeptide(L)'
;MSSTLHRHIIWESDGLVAYLHPRPWTPGSVILERSTSGSPGGSIFHLQESEYLSWMLGARTVAKLLCDRLGVRRCALVSRPHRDRPAQIRVLPLHGLDAEWRPHLAGEEEYNAHDPAYCTSKSAPRWNDSSLTEIQNKIRAKLPSPDAPPNLTFLGVDPTHPGLFSRIVRGEEQQWRVWDDEGHVAFLTPFPNSPGFTVLVPRRPLTSDIFKLDKEDYEGLVLATWKVSQLLEKGLGAWGIGLIFEGFEIDYAHAKLIPLFLPPSGVEGDITTPPSPQFCATYPGYVTSEDGPEASLENLKEMHIKITLI
;
A
#
# COMPACT_ATOMS: atom_id res chain seq x y z
N MET A 1 -30.58 -9.39 15.77
CA MET A 1 -30.33 -8.17 16.55
C MET A 1 -28.93 -7.73 16.16
N SER A 2 -28.83 -6.70 15.29
CA SER A 2 -27.55 -6.13 14.89
C SER A 2 -26.96 -5.41 16.11
N SER A 3 -25.90 -5.95 16.71
CA SER A 3 -25.12 -5.20 17.68
C SER A 3 -24.44 -4.07 16.94
N THR A 4 -24.91 -2.86 17.14
CA THR A 4 -24.16 -1.66 16.80
C THR A 4 -22.82 -1.73 17.55
N LEU A 5 -21.79 -2.28 16.91
CA LEU A 5 -20.43 -2.20 17.40
C LEU A 5 -20.13 -0.72 17.63
N HIS A 6 -19.97 -0.32 18.88
CA HIS A 6 -19.51 1.03 19.22
C HIS A 6 -18.13 1.22 18.61
N ARG A 7 -18.07 1.93 17.48
CA ARG A 7 -16.81 2.28 16.82
C ARG A 7 -16.06 3.26 17.71
N HIS A 8 -14.84 2.95 18.05
CA HIS A 8 -13.92 3.85 18.75
C HIS A 8 -13.35 4.86 17.75
N ILE A 9 -14.15 5.89 17.40
CA ILE A 9 -13.79 6.92 16.43
C ILE A 9 -12.70 7.80 17.01
N ILE A 10 -11.61 7.98 16.26
CA ILE A 10 -10.46 8.80 16.65
C ILE A 10 -10.34 10.07 15.81
N TRP A 11 -10.97 10.09 14.63
CA TRP A 11 -10.96 11.22 13.72
C TRP A 11 -12.15 11.15 12.76
N GLU A 12 -12.71 12.32 12.41
CA GLU A 12 -13.77 12.44 11.43
C GLU A 12 -13.64 13.78 10.70
N SER A 13 -13.72 13.80 9.38
CA SER A 13 -13.78 14.99 8.53
C SER A 13 -14.24 14.65 7.12
N ASP A 14 -14.91 15.57 6.45
CA ASP A 14 -15.27 15.51 5.03
C ASP A 14 -15.98 14.21 4.60
N GLY A 15 -16.82 13.66 5.48
CA GLY A 15 -17.54 12.43 5.23
C GLY A 15 -16.69 11.16 5.35
N LEU A 16 -15.47 11.27 5.87
CA LEU A 16 -14.60 10.18 6.25
C LEU A 16 -14.59 9.99 7.76
N VAL A 17 -14.44 8.76 8.19
CA VAL A 17 -14.31 8.38 9.60
C VAL A 17 -13.16 7.43 9.79
N ALA A 18 -12.33 7.70 10.81
CA ALA A 18 -11.26 6.80 11.23
C ALA A 18 -11.54 6.26 12.63
N TYR A 19 -11.49 4.95 12.79
CA TYR A 19 -11.77 4.28 14.07
C TYR A 19 -10.80 3.13 14.31
N LEU A 20 -10.61 2.76 15.57
CA LEU A 20 -9.76 1.65 15.94
C LEU A 20 -10.25 0.34 15.33
N HIS A 21 -9.33 -0.40 14.74
CA HIS A 21 -9.62 -1.70 14.15
C HIS A 21 -10.04 -2.69 15.26
N PRO A 22 -11.22 -3.35 15.17
CA PRO A 22 -11.67 -4.30 16.20
C PRO A 22 -10.81 -5.56 16.29
N ARG A 23 -10.08 -5.84 15.20
CA ARG A 23 -9.13 -6.98 15.09
C ARG A 23 -7.77 -6.44 14.63
N PRO A 24 -7.06 -5.68 15.48
CA PRO A 24 -5.85 -4.98 15.09
C PRO A 24 -4.70 -5.96 14.84
N TRP A 25 -4.00 -5.74 13.71
CA TRP A 25 -2.77 -6.47 13.41
C TRP A 25 -1.60 -5.96 14.25
N THR A 26 -1.56 -4.67 14.57
CA THR A 26 -0.57 -4.04 15.47
C THR A 26 -1.27 -3.06 16.40
N PRO A 27 -0.70 -2.71 17.58
CA PRO A 27 -1.36 -1.80 18.52
C PRO A 27 -1.74 -0.48 17.88
N GLY A 28 -2.99 -0.06 18.02
CA GLY A 28 -3.48 1.21 17.45
C GLY A 28 -3.76 1.18 15.95
N SER A 29 -3.88 0.00 15.32
CA SER A 29 -4.35 -0.12 13.93
C SER A 29 -5.70 0.57 13.75
N VAL A 30 -5.86 1.31 12.66
CA VAL A 30 -7.03 2.14 12.36
C VAL A 30 -7.61 1.76 11.00
N ILE A 31 -8.94 1.78 10.89
CA ILE A 31 -9.68 1.75 9.63
C ILE A 31 -10.14 3.17 9.32
N LEU A 32 -9.89 3.63 8.10
CA LEU A 32 -10.44 4.83 7.51
C LEU A 32 -11.43 4.43 6.40
N GLU A 33 -12.66 4.91 6.48
CA GLU A 33 -13.70 4.64 5.49
C GLU A 33 -14.68 5.81 5.40
N ARG A 34 -15.68 5.72 4.52
CA ARG A 34 -16.80 6.69 4.52
C ARG A 34 -17.66 6.56 5.77
N SER A 35 -18.13 7.68 6.31
CA SER A 35 -19.06 7.74 7.44
C SER A 35 -20.44 7.17 7.10
N THR A 36 -20.85 7.27 5.84
CA THR A 36 -22.09 6.68 5.32
C THR A 36 -21.79 5.34 4.63
N SER A 37 -22.69 4.36 4.82
CA SER A 37 -22.57 3.04 4.18
C SER A 37 -22.39 3.18 2.67
N GLY A 38 -21.20 2.85 2.18
CA GLY A 38 -20.90 2.83 0.75
C GLY A 38 -21.48 1.58 0.07
N SER A 39 -21.45 1.56 -1.26
CA SER A 39 -21.82 0.38 -2.05
C SER A 39 -20.88 -0.79 -1.72
N PRO A 40 -21.38 -2.03 -1.69
CA PRO A 40 -20.54 -3.22 -1.62
C PRO A 40 -19.55 -3.26 -2.79
N GLY A 41 -18.39 -3.89 -2.60
CA GLY A 41 -17.41 -4.07 -3.66
C GLY A 41 -16.51 -2.85 -3.85
N GLY A 42 -15.89 -2.37 -2.77
CA GLY A 42 -15.10 -1.15 -2.76
C GLY A 42 -13.61 -1.33 -3.01
N SER A 43 -13.08 -0.55 -3.97
CA SER A 43 -11.67 -0.22 -4.10
C SER A 43 -11.50 1.29 -4.01
N ILE A 44 -10.47 1.74 -3.31
CA ILE A 44 -10.13 3.18 -3.29
C ILE A 44 -9.77 3.67 -4.70
N PHE A 45 -9.24 2.81 -5.56
CA PHE A 45 -8.87 3.16 -6.93
C PHE A 45 -10.05 3.29 -7.90
N HIS A 46 -11.25 2.86 -7.50
CA HIS A 46 -12.49 3.07 -8.27
C HIS A 46 -13.21 4.38 -7.89
N LEU A 47 -12.69 5.11 -6.90
CA LEU A 47 -13.15 6.46 -6.58
C LEU A 47 -12.75 7.45 -7.68
N GLN A 48 -13.50 8.56 -7.77
CA GLN A 48 -13.06 9.68 -8.61
C GLN A 48 -11.74 10.25 -8.08
N GLU A 49 -10.89 10.78 -8.97
CA GLU A 49 -9.55 11.27 -8.62
C GLU A 49 -9.54 12.21 -7.41
N SER A 50 -10.45 13.20 -7.40
CA SER A 50 -10.55 14.16 -6.29
C SER A 50 -10.97 13.52 -4.97
N GLU A 51 -11.84 12.52 -5.03
CA GLU A 51 -12.27 11.77 -3.86
C GLU A 51 -11.15 10.86 -3.35
N TYR A 52 -10.46 10.15 -4.26
CA TYR A 52 -9.28 9.37 -3.91
C TYR A 52 -8.23 10.23 -3.19
N LEU A 53 -7.93 11.42 -3.73
CA LEU A 53 -7.00 12.35 -3.09
C LEU A 53 -7.47 12.76 -1.69
N SER A 54 -8.76 13.06 -1.51
CA SER A 54 -9.33 13.39 -0.19
C SER A 54 -9.12 12.24 0.82
N TRP A 55 -9.33 11.00 0.41
CA TRP A 55 -9.08 9.82 1.25
C TRP A 55 -7.61 9.71 1.66
N MET A 56 -6.69 9.91 0.72
CA MET A 56 -5.25 9.85 0.98
C MET A 56 -4.78 10.97 1.91
N LEU A 57 -5.35 12.18 1.79
CA LEU A 57 -5.10 13.28 2.71
C LEU A 57 -5.66 13.00 4.12
N GLY A 58 -6.83 12.37 4.22
CA GLY A 58 -7.38 11.87 5.47
C GLY A 58 -6.46 10.84 6.13
N ALA A 59 -5.98 9.87 5.36
CA ALA A 59 -5.03 8.87 5.84
C ALA A 59 -3.71 9.51 6.35
N ARG A 60 -3.21 10.54 5.66
CA ARG A 60 -2.04 11.32 6.12
C ARG A 60 -2.30 11.99 7.46
N THR A 61 -3.46 12.59 7.63
CA THR A 61 -3.86 13.25 8.88
C THR A 61 -3.94 12.24 10.02
N VAL A 62 -4.57 11.09 9.79
CA VAL A 62 -4.66 10.00 10.76
C VAL A 62 -3.28 9.45 11.11
N ALA A 63 -2.40 9.23 10.13
CA ALA A 63 -1.04 8.73 10.38
C ALA A 63 -0.24 9.69 11.28
N LYS A 64 -0.33 11.01 11.04
CA LYS A 64 0.32 12.02 11.90
C LYS A 64 -0.25 11.99 13.31
N LEU A 65 -1.58 11.94 13.46
CA LEU A 65 -2.23 11.81 14.76
C LEU A 65 -1.72 10.59 15.53
N LEU A 66 -1.63 9.43 14.87
CA LEU A 66 -1.13 8.20 15.49
C LEU A 66 0.34 8.32 15.90
N CYS A 67 1.20 8.90 15.06
CA CYS A 67 2.60 9.13 15.40
C CYS A 67 2.73 10.00 16.64
N ASP A 68 1.99 11.10 16.71
CA ASP A 68 2.05 12.05 17.82
C ASP A 68 1.52 11.44 19.13
N ARG A 69 0.41 10.70 19.07
CA ARG A 69 -0.28 10.17 20.25
C ARG A 69 0.31 8.86 20.79
N LEU A 70 0.78 8.00 19.90
CA LEU A 70 1.36 6.71 20.29
C LEU A 70 2.88 6.77 20.47
N GLY A 71 3.52 7.86 20.07
CA GLY A 71 4.97 8.00 20.09
C GLY A 71 5.69 7.08 19.11
N VAL A 72 5.00 6.65 18.05
CA VAL A 72 5.63 5.85 16.98
C VAL A 72 6.28 6.78 15.96
N ARG A 73 7.37 6.32 15.35
CA ARG A 73 8.14 7.14 14.41
C ARG A 73 7.48 7.29 13.06
N ARG A 74 6.73 6.27 12.62
CA ARG A 74 5.99 6.26 11.36
C ARG A 74 4.83 5.27 11.38
N CYS A 75 3.94 5.43 10.41
CA CYS A 75 2.88 4.49 10.11
C CYS A 75 3.09 3.90 8.71
N ALA A 76 2.51 2.72 8.49
CA ALA A 76 2.27 2.20 7.15
C ALA A 76 0.81 2.43 6.75
N LEU A 77 0.56 2.36 5.44
CA LEU A 77 -0.77 2.38 4.85
C LEU A 77 -0.96 1.10 4.05
N VAL A 78 -2.10 0.45 4.25
CA VAL A 78 -2.52 -0.72 3.47
C VAL A 78 -3.97 -0.53 3.03
N SER A 79 -4.23 -0.68 1.74
CA SER A 79 -5.60 -0.78 1.21
C SER A 79 -5.71 -2.00 0.32
N ARG A 80 -6.69 -2.83 0.61
CA ARG A 80 -7.06 -3.98 -0.22
C ARG A 80 -8.49 -3.77 -0.73
N PRO A 81 -8.76 -4.00 -2.01
CA PRO A 81 -10.13 -3.97 -2.52
C PRO A 81 -10.96 -5.12 -1.90
N HIS A 82 -12.26 -4.89 -1.76
CA HIS A 82 -13.24 -5.86 -1.27
C HIS A 82 -14.36 -6.04 -2.28
N ARG A 83 -14.94 -7.25 -2.34
CA ARG A 83 -16.09 -7.54 -3.19
C ARG A 83 -17.42 -7.29 -2.50
N ASP A 84 -17.44 -7.49 -1.20
CA ASP A 84 -18.62 -7.54 -0.34
C ASP A 84 -18.66 -6.43 0.72
N ARG A 85 -17.61 -5.60 0.78
CA ARG A 85 -17.47 -4.52 1.74
C ARG A 85 -17.11 -3.21 1.03
N PRO A 86 -17.41 -2.06 1.64
CA PRO A 86 -16.93 -0.77 1.17
C PRO A 86 -15.41 -0.69 1.09
N ALA A 87 -14.90 0.26 0.30
CA ALA A 87 -13.48 0.61 0.28
C ALA A 87 -13.01 1.04 1.67
N GLN A 88 -11.79 0.67 2.03
CA GLN A 88 -11.14 1.06 3.28
C GLN A 88 -9.65 1.24 3.10
N ILE A 89 -9.08 2.10 3.94
CA ILE A 89 -7.64 2.23 4.14
C ILE A 89 -7.35 1.82 5.58
N ARG A 90 -6.33 1.01 5.78
CA ARG A 90 -5.77 0.71 7.10
C ARG A 90 -4.54 1.56 7.32
N VAL A 91 -4.48 2.26 8.45
CA VAL A 91 -3.29 2.97 8.91
C VAL A 91 -2.72 2.19 10.08
N LEU A 92 -1.48 1.73 9.94
CA LEU A 92 -0.83 0.81 10.85
C LEU A 92 0.35 1.52 11.53
N PRO A 93 0.28 1.81 12.84
CA PRO A 93 1.43 2.32 13.59
C PRO A 93 2.55 1.29 13.63
N LEU A 94 3.78 1.68 13.32
CA LEU A 94 4.92 0.78 13.32
C LEU A 94 5.72 0.96 14.63
N HIS A 95 5.55 0.01 15.54
CA HIS A 95 6.17 0.01 16.85
C HIS A 95 7.55 -0.63 16.84
N GLY A 96 8.40 -0.26 17.80
CA GLY A 96 9.71 -0.89 18.02
C GLY A 96 10.80 -0.48 17.02
N LEU A 97 10.58 0.61 16.26
CA LEU A 97 11.56 1.10 15.29
C LEU A 97 12.67 1.92 15.95
N ASP A 98 13.88 1.70 15.47
CA ASP A 98 15.07 2.49 15.87
C ASP A 98 14.95 3.98 15.46
N ALA A 99 15.81 4.81 16.07
CA ALA A 99 15.89 6.24 15.76
C ALA A 99 16.36 6.49 14.33
N GLU A 100 17.34 5.72 13.88
CA GLU A 100 17.89 5.75 12.54
C GLU A 100 17.14 4.77 11.65
N TRP A 101 16.96 5.17 10.39
CA TRP A 101 16.41 4.26 9.39
C TRP A 101 17.42 3.14 9.10
N ARG A 102 16.95 1.91 9.14
CA ARG A 102 17.69 0.73 8.71
C ARG A 102 16.76 -0.18 7.92
N PRO A 103 17.26 -0.90 6.90
CA PRO A 103 16.48 -1.91 6.23
C PRO A 103 15.94 -2.93 7.24
N HIS A 104 14.64 -3.22 7.15
CA HIS A 104 14.00 -4.23 7.97
C HIS A 104 13.03 -5.01 7.10
N LEU A 105 13.40 -6.24 6.76
CA LEU A 105 12.70 -7.11 5.83
C LEU A 105 12.14 -8.33 6.55
N ALA A 106 11.04 -8.87 6.04
CA ALA A 106 10.54 -10.16 6.48
C ALA A 106 11.57 -11.26 6.24
N GLY A 107 11.67 -12.20 7.18
CA GLY A 107 12.53 -13.39 7.02
C GLY A 107 11.94 -14.46 6.10
N GLU A 108 10.68 -14.34 5.71
CA GLU A 108 9.95 -15.32 4.92
C GLU A 108 9.51 -14.72 3.58
N GLU A 109 9.66 -15.49 2.51
CA GLU A 109 9.14 -15.17 1.20
C GLU A 109 7.72 -15.70 1.05
N GLU A 110 6.90 -15.01 0.21
CA GLU A 110 5.53 -15.39 -0.04
C GLU A 110 5.13 -15.08 -1.48
N TYR A 111 4.48 -16.04 -2.15
CA TYR A 111 3.97 -15.87 -3.51
C TYR A 111 2.54 -16.37 -3.63
N ASN A 112 1.67 -15.55 -4.22
CA ASN A 112 0.27 -15.85 -4.46
C ASN A 112 -0.07 -15.58 -5.93
N ALA A 113 -0.32 -16.65 -6.72
CA ALA A 113 -0.76 -16.50 -8.10
C ALA A 113 -2.19 -15.96 -8.20
N HIS A 114 -3.00 -16.18 -7.17
CA HIS A 114 -4.38 -15.72 -7.04
C HIS A 114 -4.56 -15.00 -5.71
N ASP A 115 -5.64 -14.22 -5.61
CA ASP A 115 -5.96 -13.45 -4.40
C ASP A 115 -6.08 -14.35 -3.16
N PRO A 116 -5.17 -14.22 -2.19
CA PRO A 116 -5.20 -15.00 -0.95
C PRO A 116 -6.18 -14.43 0.08
N ALA A 117 -7.03 -13.48 -0.28
CA ALA A 117 -7.91 -12.69 0.56
C ALA A 117 -7.21 -11.63 1.43
N TYR A 118 -5.93 -11.36 1.20
CA TYR A 118 -5.16 -10.27 1.83
C TYR A 118 -4.08 -9.73 0.88
N CYS A 119 -3.46 -8.62 1.26
CA CYS A 119 -2.25 -8.07 0.65
C CYS A 119 -1.14 -8.05 1.69
N THR A 120 0.09 -8.33 1.27
CA THR A 120 1.28 -8.24 2.12
C THR A 120 2.42 -7.56 1.38
N SER A 121 3.31 -6.90 2.12
CA SER A 121 4.52 -6.30 1.57
C SER A 121 5.69 -7.27 1.45
N LYS A 122 5.55 -8.53 1.87
CA LYS A 122 6.57 -9.57 1.72
C LYS A 122 6.97 -9.72 0.25
N SER A 123 8.24 -10.02 0.03
CA SER A 123 8.76 -10.37 -1.30
C SER A 123 8.59 -11.86 -1.57
N ALA A 124 8.72 -12.25 -2.83
CA ALA A 124 8.74 -13.64 -3.27
C ALA A 124 10.10 -14.00 -3.88
N PRO A 125 10.34 -15.27 -4.23
CA PRO A 125 11.52 -15.67 -5.01
C PRO A 125 11.61 -14.88 -6.33
N ARG A 126 12.84 -14.60 -6.76
CA ARG A 126 13.08 -13.85 -7.99
C ARG A 126 12.48 -14.56 -9.21
N TRP A 127 11.71 -13.83 -10.00
CA TRP A 127 11.20 -14.29 -11.28
C TRP A 127 12.26 -14.18 -12.37
N ASN A 128 12.12 -15.02 -13.41
CA ASN A 128 12.96 -14.92 -14.60
C ASN A 128 12.59 -13.70 -15.45
N ASP A 129 13.56 -13.20 -16.21
CA ASP A 129 13.44 -11.97 -16.99
C ASP A 129 12.41 -12.07 -18.11
N SER A 130 12.22 -13.26 -18.69
CA SER A 130 11.23 -13.48 -19.75
C SER A 130 9.79 -13.31 -19.24
N SER A 131 9.47 -13.86 -18.06
CA SER A 131 8.16 -13.71 -17.43
C SER A 131 7.89 -12.24 -17.08
N LEU A 132 8.88 -11.53 -16.54
CA LEU A 132 8.76 -10.11 -16.24
C LEU A 132 8.54 -9.27 -17.52
N THR A 133 9.26 -9.60 -18.60
CA THR A 133 9.09 -8.93 -19.91
C THR A 133 7.70 -9.19 -20.50
N GLU A 134 7.17 -10.41 -20.38
CA GLU A 134 5.82 -10.71 -20.85
C GLU A 134 4.77 -9.87 -20.10
N ILE A 135 4.86 -9.79 -18.78
CA ILE A 135 3.98 -8.96 -17.94
C ILE A 135 4.13 -7.48 -18.29
N GLN A 136 5.36 -6.98 -18.42
CA GLN A 136 5.63 -5.59 -18.84
C GLN A 136 4.93 -5.27 -20.17
N ASN A 137 5.07 -6.14 -21.16
CA ASN A 137 4.48 -5.95 -22.48
C ASN A 137 2.95 -5.92 -22.43
N LYS A 138 2.33 -6.79 -21.65
CA LYS A 138 0.86 -6.79 -21.44
C LYS A 138 0.36 -5.46 -20.85
N ILE A 139 1.09 -4.92 -19.88
CA ILE A 139 0.73 -3.63 -19.25
C ILE A 139 0.97 -2.49 -20.23
N ARG A 140 2.16 -2.42 -20.84
CA ARG A 140 2.52 -1.34 -21.77
C ARG A 140 1.62 -1.28 -23.01
N ALA A 141 1.10 -2.41 -23.48
CA ALA A 141 0.15 -2.46 -24.59
C ALA A 141 -1.15 -1.66 -24.34
N LYS A 142 -1.42 -1.25 -23.09
CA LYS A 142 -2.57 -0.42 -22.72
C LYS A 142 -2.23 1.07 -22.59
N LEU A 143 -0.97 1.44 -22.74
CA LEU A 143 -0.55 2.85 -22.79
C LEU A 143 -1.02 3.51 -24.09
N PRO A 144 -1.28 4.83 -24.07
CA PRO A 144 -1.57 5.59 -25.31
C PRO A 144 -0.47 5.47 -26.36
N SER A 145 0.79 5.32 -25.93
CA SER A 145 1.97 5.16 -26.79
C SER A 145 2.84 4.01 -26.24
N PRO A 146 2.51 2.74 -26.54
CA PRO A 146 3.20 1.57 -25.98
C PRO A 146 4.70 1.53 -26.28
N ASP A 147 5.10 2.00 -27.46
CA ASP A 147 6.48 1.97 -27.96
C ASP A 147 7.27 3.26 -27.66
N ALA A 148 6.68 4.21 -26.92
CA ALA A 148 7.38 5.42 -26.55
C ALA A 148 8.65 5.09 -25.76
N PRO A 149 9.79 5.75 -26.05
CA PRO A 149 11.00 5.55 -25.27
C PRO A 149 10.75 6.00 -23.81
N PRO A 150 11.40 5.34 -22.82
CA PRO A 150 11.24 5.72 -21.43
C PRO A 150 11.82 7.12 -21.18
N ASN A 151 11.13 7.90 -20.39
CA ASN A 151 11.68 9.14 -19.86
C ASN A 151 12.72 8.82 -18.77
N LEU A 152 14.00 9.14 -19.00
CA LEU A 152 15.11 8.87 -18.07
C LEU A 152 15.52 10.11 -17.26
N THR A 153 14.75 11.18 -17.30
CA THR A 153 15.01 12.40 -16.55
C THR A 153 15.03 12.09 -15.06
N PHE A 154 16.10 12.47 -14.38
CA PHE A 154 16.25 12.41 -12.94
C PHE A 154 16.15 13.82 -12.36
N LEU A 155 15.36 13.98 -11.30
CA LEU A 155 15.07 15.27 -10.68
C LEU A 155 15.78 15.48 -9.33
N GLY A 156 16.66 14.56 -8.94
CA GLY A 156 17.46 14.70 -7.73
C GLY A 156 18.54 15.76 -7.85
N VAL A 157 18.90 16.39 -6.74
CA VAL A 157 19.94 17.43 -6.68
C VAL A 157 21.32 16.86 -7.03
N ASP A 158 21.64 15.64 -6.57
CA ASP A 158 22.86 14.92 -6.96
C ASP A 158 22.56 14.01 -8.15
N PRO A 159 23.02 14.35 -9.37
CA PRO A 159 22.79 13.55 -10.56
C PRO A 159 23.45 12.17 -10.50
N THR A 160 24.39 11.96 -9.58
CA THR A 160 25.13 10.70 -9.41
C THR A 160 24.64 9.90 -8.20
N HIS A 161 23.51 10.28 -7.62
CA HIS A 161 22.97 9.63 -6.41
C HIS A 161 22.97 8.09 -6.55
N PRO A 162 23.66 7.35 -5.65
CA PRO A 162 23.96 5.92 -5.85
C PRO A 162 22.82 4.98 -5.52
N GLY A 163 21.72 5.47 -4.95
CA GLY A 163 20.58 4.66 -4.53
C GLY A 163 19.96 3.88 -5.69
N LEU A 164 19.51 2.66 -5.45
CA LEU A 164 18.95 1.76 -6.46
C LEU A 164 17.83 2.43 -7.28
N PHE A 165 16.86 3.06 -6.64
CA PHE A 165 15.75 3.69 -7.35
C PHE A 165 16.19 4.90 -8.18
N SER A 166 17.19 5.66 -7.75
CA SER A 166 17.78 6.72 -8.57
C SER A 166 18.45 6.18 -9.83
N ARG A 167 19.18 5.07 -9.72
CA ARG A 167 19.80 4.39 -10.88
C ARG A 167 18.75 3.81 -11.83
N ILE A 168 17.66 3.25 -11.29
CA ILE A 168 16.50 2.80 -12.10
C ILE A 168 15.87 3.97 -12.86
N VAL A 169 15.63 5.10 -12.19
CA VAL A 169 15.05 6.30 -12.83
C VAL A 169 15.92 6.77 -13.99
N ARG A 170 17.26 6.81 -13.83
CA ARG A 170 18.22 7.18 -14.88
C ARG A 170 18.42 6.11 -15.97
N GLY A 171 17.85 4.90 -15.80
CA GLY A 171 18.03 3.79 -16.74
C GLY A 171 19.39 3.08 -16.65
N GLU A 172 20.12 3.26 -15.56
CA GLU A 172 21.42 2.60 -15.29
C GLU A 172 21.23 1.15 -14.81
N GLU A 173 20.06 0.84 -14.28
CA GLU A 173 19.68 -0.50 -13.86
C GLU A 173 18.55 -1.04 -14.74
N GLN A 174 18.67 -2.31 -15.12
CA GLN A 174 17.63 -3.02 -15.84
C GLN A 174 16.40 -3.17 -14.96
N GLN A 175 15.30 -2.53 -15.39
CA GLN A 175 14.01 -2.70 -14.76
C GLN A 175 12.89 -2.76 -15.80
N TRP A 176 11.85 -3.52 -15.51
CA TRP A 176 10.67 -3.69 -16.35
C TRP A 176 9.72 -2.53 -16.12
N ARG A 177 10.04 -1.37 -16.71
CA ARG A 177 9.27 -0.14 -16.59
C ARG A 177 7.94 -0.29 -17.32
N VAL A 178 6.84 -0.01 -16.60
CA VAL A 178 5.48 -0.16 -17.11
C VAL A 178 4.78 1.16 -17.36
N TRP A 179 5.19 2.23 -16.67
CA TRP A 179 4.61 3.55 -16.79
C TRP A 179 5.58 4.62 -16.28
N ASP A 180 5.47 5.81 -16.81
CA ASP A 180 6.12 7.00 -16.27
C ASP A 180 5.37 8.28 -16.64
N ASP A 181 5.54 9.33 -15.83
CA ASP A 181 5.16 10.71 -16.11
C ASP A 181 6.33 11.67 -15.83
N GLU A 182 6.07 12.96 -15.76
CA GLU A 182 7.09 13.96 -15.49
C GLU A 182 7.72 13.82 -14.09
N GLY A 183 6.97 13.35 -13.11
CA GLY A 183 7.37 13.27 -11.70
C GLY A 183 7.71 11.88 -11.19
N HIS A 184 7.22 10.82 -11.85
CA HIS A 184 7.23 9.46 -11.31
C HIS A 184 7.57 8.39 -12.34
N VAL A 185 7.98 7.22 -11.84
CA VAL A 185 8.26 6.01 -12.64
C VAL A 185 7.66 4.80 -11.94
N ALA A 186 6.99 3.93 -12.70
CA ALA A 186 6.50 2.64 -12.23
C ALA A 186 7.18 1.49 -12.98
N PHE A 187 7.61 0.48 -12.24
CA PHE A 187 8.31 -0.69 -12.77
C PHE A 187 7.96 -1.95 -11.97
N LEU A 188 8.09 -3.11 -12.60
CA LEU A 188 7.87 -4.37 -11.92
C LEU A 188 9.03 -4.68 -10.96
N THR A 189 8.70 -5.18 -9.77
CA THR A 189 9.73 -5.79 -8.91
C THR A 189 10.16 -7.14 -9.50
N PRO A 190 11.45 -7.50 -9.44
CA PRO A 190 11.88 -8.86 -9.80
C PRO A 190 11.51 -9.92 -8.75
N PHE A 191 10.96 -9.53 -7.60
CA PHE A 191 10.56 -10.40 -6.48
C PHE A 191 9.05 -10.31 -6.19
N PRO A 192 8.18 -10.55 -7.20
CA PRO A 192 6.76 -10.27 -7.09
C PRO A 192 6.03 -11.31 -6.26
N ASN A 193 5.34 -10.91 -5.20
CA ASN A 193 4.47 -11.81 -4.45
C ASN A 193 3.10 -12.05 -5.14
N SER A 194 2.82 -11.30 -6.19
CA SER A 194 1.70 -11.50 -7.11
C SER A 194 2.13 -11.09 -8.52
N PRO A 195 1.63 -11.75 -9.60
CA PRO A 195 1.98 -11.37 -10.96
C PRO A 195 1.72 -9.89 -11.25
N GLY A 196 2.72 -9.17 -11.74
CA GLY A 196 2.59 -7.74 -12.04
C GLY A 196 2.73 -6.81 -10.84
N PHE A 197 3.23 -7.29 -9.71
CA PHE A 197 3.59 -6.44 -8.57
C PHE A 197 4.47 -5.29 -9.05
N THR A 198 3.98 -4.09 -8.89
CA THR A 198 4.59 -2.86 -9.40
C THR A 198 5.03 -1.96 -8.27
N VAL A 199 6.25 -1.44 -8.38
CA VAL A 199 6.79 -0.40 -7.51
C VAL A 199 6.70 0.94 -8.25
N LEU A 200 6.22 1.97 -7.57
CA LEU A 200 6.13 3.33 -8.10
C LEU A 200 6.93 4.27 -7.23
N VAL A 201 7.80 5.05 -7.85
CA VAL A 201 8.75 5.95 -7.19
C VAL A 201 8.72 7.35 -7.80
N PRO A 202 8.99 8.43 -7.03
CA PRO A 202 9.28 9.73 -7.61
C PRO A 202 10.64 9.73 -8.34
N ARG A 203 10.82 10.69 -9.27
CA ARG A 203 12.07 10.84 -10.04
C ARG A 203 13.22 11.47 -9.25
N ARG A 204 13.01 11.80 -8.00
CA ARG A 204 14.02 12.30 -7.07
C ARG A 204 13.98 11.53 -5.75
N PRO A 205 15.13 11.37 -5.06
CA PRO A 205 15.15 10.72 -3.76
C PRO A 205 14.38 11.58 -2.75
N LEU A 206 13.35 10.99 -2.16
CA LEU A 206 12.55 11.53 -1.08
C LEU A 206 12.51 10.52 0.06
N THR A 207 12.28 10.97 1.28
CA THR A 207 12.16 10.07 2.43
C THR A 207 11.14 8.95 2.20
N SER A 208 11.48 7.74 2.60
CA SER A 208 10.56 6.59 2.55
C SER A 208 9.34 6.73 3.46
N ASP A 209 9.37 7.66 4.43
CA ASP A 209 8.21 8.03 5.23
C ASP A 209 7.33 9.02 4.46
N ILE A 210 6.42 8.50 3.65
CA ILE A 210 5.60 9.31 2.76
C ILE A 210 4.75 10.36 3.49
N PHE A 211 4.38 10.11 4.75
CA PHE A 211 3.55 11.05 5.52
C PHE A 211 4.32 12.30 5.96
N LYS A 212 5.66 12.28 5.84
CA LYS A 212 6.55 13.42 6.08
C LYS A 212 6.88 14.21 4.81
N LEU A 213 6.48 13.74 3.64
CA LEU A 213 6.64 14.49 2.40
C LEU A 213 5.94 15.85 2.51
N ASP A 214 6.41 16.84 1.75
CA ASP A 214 5.63 18.06 1.57
C ASP A 214 4.30 17.75 0.86
N LYS A 215 3.46 18.75 0.74
CA LYS A 215 2.11 18.56 0.20
C LYS A 215 2.15 18.11 -1.27
N GLU A 216 2.96 18.78 -2.08
CA GLU A 216 3.03 18.55 -3.52
C GLU A 216 3.59 17.17 -3.85
N ASP A 217 4.67 16.76 -3.20
CA ASP A 217 5.28 15.45 -3.37
C ASP A 217 4.32 14.33 -2.93
N TYR A 218 3.62 14.51 -1.80
CA TYR A 218 2.64 13.56 -1.34
C TYR A 218 1.47 13.40 -2.31
N GLU A 219 0.86 14.52 -2.71
CA GLU A 219 -0.27 14.51 -3.64
C GLU A 219 0.14 13.93 -5.00
N GLY A 220 1.30 14.31 -5.53
CA GLY A 220 1.82 13.77 -6.78
C GLY A 220 2.02 12.26 -6.72
N LEU A 221 2.66 11.77 -5.65
CA LEU A 221 2.91 10.33 -5.48
C LEU A 221 1.60 9.53 -5.37
N VAL A 222 0.64 9.97 -4.57
CA VAL A 222 -0.62 9.23 -4.41
C VAL A 222 -1.48 9.29 -5.67
N LEU A 223 -1.52 10.41 -6.38
CA LEU A 223 -2.23 10.50 -7.67
C LEU A 223 -1.59 9.64 -8.76
N ALA A 224 -0.27 9.49 -8.75
CA ALA A 224 0.42 8.56 -9.64
C ALA A 224 0.00 7.10 -9.35
N THR A 225 -0.21 6.70 -8.08
CA THR A 225 -0.71 5.35 -7.77
C THR A 225 -2.12 5.11 -8.33
N TRP A 226 -2.99 6.13 -8.30
CA TRP A 226 -4.34 6.05 -8.87
C TRP A 226 -4.31 5.82 -10.39
N LYS A 227 -3.43 6.49 -11.11
CA LYS A 227 -3.26 6.30 -12.56
C LYS A 227 -2.69 4.92 -12.90
N VAL A 228 -1.65 4.51 -12.17
CA VAL A 228 -0.97 3.23 -12.43
C VAL A 228 -1.87 2.05 -12.09
N SER A 229 -2.68 2.13 -11.02
CA SER A 229 -3.60 1.04 -10.65
C SER A 229 -4.60 0.73 -11.77
N GLN A 230 -5.17 1.75 -12.41
CA GLN A 230 -6.09 1.57 -13.53
C GLN A 230 -5.40 0.95 -14.75
N LEU A 231 -4.13 1.31 -15.00
CA LEU A 231 -3.34 0.69 -16.06
C LEU A 231 -3.10 -0.80 -15.78
N LEU A 232 -2.76 -1.14 -14.53
CA LEU A 232 -2.53 -2.54 -14.12
C LEU A 232 -3.81 -3.38 -14.22
N GLU A 233 -4.95 -2.89 -13.76
CA GLU A 233 -6.24 -3.58 -13.92
C GLU A 233 -6.54 -3.87 -15.40
N LYS A 234 -6.42 -2.86 -16.27
CA LYS A 234 -6.66 -2.99 -17.71
C LYS A 234 -5.65 -3.91 -18.41
N GLY A 235 -4.38 -3.84 -18.00
CA GLY A 235 -3.29 -4.58 -18.63
C GLY A 235 -3.27 -6.05 -18.27
N LEU A 236 -3.61 -6.37 -17.03
CA LEU A 236 -3.46 -7.70 -16.48
C LEU A 236 -4.79 -8.44 -16.29
N GLY A 237 -5.92 -7.75 -16.34
CA GLY A 237 -7.23 -8.33 -16.00
C GLY A 237 -7.34 -8.66 -14.50
N ALA A 238 -6.61 -7.96 -13.65
CA ALA A 238 -6.77 -8.07 -12.21
C ALA A 238 -8.17 -7.56 -11.80
N TRP A 239 -8.80 -8.20 -10.83
CA TRP A 239 -10.10 -7.75 -10.34
C TRP A 239 -9.98 -6.53 -9.40
N GLY A 240 -8.78 -6.24 -8.92
CA GLY A 240 -8.46 -5.09 -8.11
C GLY A 240 -6.98 -5.03 -7.79
N ILE A 241 -6.55 -3.88 -7.29
CA ILE A 241 -5.16 -3.58 -6.92
C ILE A 241 -5.08 -3.26 -5.44
N GLY A 242 -4.18 -3.94 -4.71
CA GLY A 242 -3.78 -3.58 -3.37
C GLY A 242 -2.75 -2.45 -3.39
N LEU A 243 -2.78 -1.59 -2.37
CA LEU A 243 -1.82 -0.51 -2.16
C LEU A 243 -1.14 -0.66 -0.81
N ILE A 244 0.19 -0.58 -0.80
CA ILE A 244 0.98 -0.53 0.43
C ILE A 244 2.01 0.60 0.35
N PHE A 245 2.06 1.40 1.43
CA PHE A 245 3.18 2.29 1.74
C PHE A 245 3.78 1.86 3.08
N GLU A 246 5.07 1.56 3.09
CA GLU A 246 5.77 1.01 4.26
C GLU A 246 7.16 1.66 4.47
N GLY A 247 8.06 1.52 3.48
CA GLY A 247 9.32 2.27 3.42
C GLY A 247 10.49 1.69 4.21
N PHE A 248 10.57 0.35 4.42
CA PHE A 248 11.68 -0.29 5.14
C PHE A 248 12.58 -1.20 4.31
N GLU A 249 12.30 -1.38 3.03
CA GLU A 249 13.18 -2.12 2.13
C GLU A 249 14.29 -1.19 1.58
N ILE A 250 13.89 -0.01 1.13
CA ILE A 250 14.77 1.02 0.58
C ILE A 250 14.34 2.38 1.13
N ASP A 251 15.30 3.20 1.62
CA ASP A 251 15.01 4.56 2.07
C ASP A 251 14.82 5.51 0.89
N TYR A 252 13.68 5.35 0.26
CA TYR A 252 13.22 6.15 -0.87
C TYR A 252 11.69 6.08 -0.90
N ALA A 253 11.00 7.19 -1.12
CA ALA A 253 9.54 7.18 -1.21
C ALA A 253 9.08 6.22 -2.32
N HIS A 254 8.22 5.28 -2.00
CA HIS A 254 7.67 4.36 -2.97
C HIS A 254 6.33 3.75 -2.56
N ALA A 255 5.52 3.45 -3.54
CA ALA A 255 4.30 2.65 -3.40
C ALA A 255 4.54 1.23 -3.90
N LYS A 256 3.89 0.27 -3.25
CA LYS A 256 3.75 -1.11 -3.69
C LYS A 256 2.32 -1.31 -4.19
N LEU A 257 2.14 -1.63 -5.48
CA LEU A 257 0.87 -1.91 -6.13
C LEU A 257 0.78 -3.39 -6.45
N ILE A 258 -0.18 -4.09 -5.85
CA ILE A 258 -0.29 -5.55 -5.86
C ILE A 258 -1.55 -5.96 -6.61
N PRO A 259 -1.44 -6.48 -7.86
CA PRO A 259 -2.59 -6.98 -8.60
C PRO A 259 -3.19 -8.23 -7.95
N LEU A 260 -4.51 -8.31 -7.89
CA LEU A 260 -5.24 -9.43 -7.32
C LEU A 260 -6.03 -10.15 -8.41
N PHE A 261 -5.82 -11.46 -8.52
CA PHE A 261 -6.43 -12.31 -9.54
C PHE A 261 -7.39 -13.31 -8.93
N LEU A 262 -8.47 -13.58 -9.65
CA LEU A 262 -9.37 -14.65 -9.28
C LEU A 262 -8.80 -15.99 -9.70
N PRO A 263 -9.05 -17.07 -8.95
CA PRO A 263 -8.77 -18.41 -9.42
C PRO A 263 -9.60 -18.70 -10.67
N PRO A 264 -9.11 -19.53 -11.61
CA PRO A 264 -9.87 -19.98 -12.77
C PRO A 264 -11.19 -20.62 -12.35
N SER A 265 -12.27 -20.39 -13.13
CA SER A 265 -13.57 -20.98 -12.88
C SER A 265 -13.48 -22.51 -12.85
N GLY A 266 -13.99 -23.14 -11.79
CA GLY A 266 -13.98 -24.61 -11.62
C GLY A 266 -12.75 -25.19 -10.90
N VAL A 267 -11.76 -24.37 -10.59
CA VAL A 267 -10.75 -24.70 -9.58
C VAL A 267 -11.34 -24.19 -8.27
N GLU A 268 -11.89 -25.07 -7.42
CA GLU A 268 -11.96 -24.78 -6.00
C GLU A 268 -10.52 -24.50 -5.61
N GLY A 269 -10.19 -23.21 -5.51
CA GLY A 269 -8.88 -22.83 -5.01
C GLY A 269 -8.67 -23.59 -3.72
N ASP A 270 -7.51 -24.20 -3.58
CA ASP A 270 -7.07 -24.62 -2.27
C ASP A 270 -7.24 -23.37 -1.40
N ILE A 271 -8.37 -23.29 -0.70
CA ILE A 271 -8.63 -22.26 0.28
C ILE A 271 -7.64 -22.63 1.36
N THR A 272 -6.42 -22.17 1.15
CA THR A 272 -5.40 -22.22 2.20
C THR A 272 -6.11 -21.62 3.40
N THR A 273 -6.33 -22.45 4.40
CA THR A 273 -6.95 -22.02 5.66
C THR A 273 -6.27 -20.71 6.00
N PRO A 274 -7.00 -19.58 6.13
CA PRO A 274 -6.37 -18.31 6.40
C PRO A 274 -5.43 -18.51 7.58
N PRO A 275 -4.20 -18.03 7.50
CA PRO A 275 -3.24 -18.19 8.59
C PRO A 275 -3.88 -17.70 9.88
N SER A 276 -3.51 -18.32 11.00
CA SER A 276 -4.03 -17.92 12.30
C SER A 276 -3.81 -16.41 12.49
N PRO A 277 -4.84 -15.67 12.93
CA PRO A 277 -4.73 -14.22 13.11
C PRO A 277 -3.50 -13.87 13.95
N GLN A 278 -2.60 -13.06 13.39
CA GLN A 278 -1.36 -12.66 14.06
C GLN A 278 -1.51 -11.25 14.65
N PHE A 279 -0.93 -11.05 15.81
CA PHE A 279 -0.78 -9.74 16.42
C PHE A 279 0.69 -9.42 16.60
N CYS A 280 1.15 -8.34 15.96
CA CYS A 280 2.53 -7.91 15.99
C CYS A 280 2.68 -6.70 16.92
N ALA A 281 3.17 -6.91 18.13
CA ALA A 281 3.43 -5.83 19.08
C ALA A 281 4.52 -4.87 18.60
N THR A 282 5.45 -5.37 17.78
CA THR A 282 6.50 -4.60 17.10
C THR A 282 6.50 -4.93 15.61
N TYR A 283 7.01 -4.03 14.79
CA TYR A 283 7.08 -4.20 13.34
C TYR A 283 7.96 -5.42 12.98
N PRO A 284 7.42 -6.43 12.26
CA PRO A 284 8.14 -7.70 11.99
C PRO A 284 8.92 -7.70 10.65
N GLY A 285 9.06 -6.56 9.97
CA GLY A 285 9.71 -6.45 8.67
C GLY A 285 8.75 -6.53 7.47
N TYR A 286 7.45 -6.54 7.69
CA TYR A 286 6.41 -6.48 6.66
C TYR A 286 5.12 -5.92 7.25
N VAL A 287 4.19 -5.56 6.38
CA VAL A 287 2.80 -5.22 6.74
C VAL A 287 1.81 -6.05 5.92
N THR A 288 0.60 -6.19 6.45
CA THR A 288 -0.47 -6.96 5.81
C THR A 288 -1.84 -6.33 6.04
N SER A 289 -2.77 -6.64 5.14
CA SER A 289 -4.19 -6.33 5.32
C SER A 289 -4.95 -7.42 6.08
N GLU A 290 -4.28 -8.45 6.60
CA GLU A 290 -4.91 -9.46 7.44
C GLU A 290 -5.42 -8.86 8.75
N ASP A 291 -6.49 -9.46 9.27
CA ASP A 291 -6.99 -9.12 10.59
C ASP A 291 -6.13 -9.80 11.66
N GLY A 292 -5.87 -9.10 12.73
CA GLY A 292 -5.34 -9.69 13.96
C GLY A 292 -6.44 -10.42 14.75
N PRO A 293 -6.11 -10.94 15.95
CA PRO A 293 -7.10 -11.46 16.89
C PRO A 293 -8.06 -10.34 17.33
N GLU A 294 -9.26 -10.72 17.76
CA GLU A 294 -10.25 -9.78 18.28
C GLU A 294 -9.72 -9.10 19.55
N ALA A 295 -9.74 -7.77 19.56
CA ALA A 295 -9.31 -6.98 20.70
C ALA A 295 -10.43 -6.93 21.76
N SER A 296 -10.06 -6.94 23.04
CA SER A 296 -11.02 -6.71 24.11
C SER A 296 -11.55 -5.27 24.06
N LEU A 297 -12.80 -5.08 24.55
CA LEU A 297 -13.38 -3.74 24.66
C LEU A 297 -12.57 -2.83 25.59
N GLU A 298 -11.92 -3.38 26.59
CA GLU A 298 -11.04 -2.66 27.51
C GLU A 298 -9.81 -2.12 26.78
N ASN A 299 -9.10 -2.98 26.03
CA ASN A 299 -7.95 -2.58 25.24
C ASN A 299 -8.31 -1.51 24.19
N LEU A 300 -9.47 -1.63 23.53
CA LEU A 300 -9.94 -0.62 22.58
C LEU A 300 -10.24 0.71 23.27
N LYS A 301 -10.86 0.70 24.46
CA LYS A 301 -11.12 1.92 25.22
C LYS A 301 -9.84 2.59 25.69
N GLU A 302 -8.88 1.84 26.24
CA GLU A 302 -7.58 2.38 26.65
C GLU A 302 -6.83 3.00 25.46
N MET A 303 -6.79 2.30 24.33
CA MET A 303 -6.15 2.81 23.11
C MET A 303 -6.87 4.06 22.58
N HIS A 304 -8.20 4.08 22.59
CA HIS A 304 -8.98 5.23 22.18
C HIS A 304 -8.68 6.45 23.08
N ILE A 305 -8.68 6.28 24.39
CA ILE A 305 -8.32 7.31 25.37
C ILE A 305 -6.91 7.85 25.07
N LYS A 306 -5.94 6.96 24.88
CA LYS A 306 -4.55 7.34 24.57
C LYS A 306 -4.41 8.19 23.32
N ILE A 307 -5.24 7.94 22.29
CA ILE A 307 -5.17 8.68 21.03
C ILE A 307 -5.98 10.00 21.11
N THR A 308 -7.12 10.02 21.80
CA THR A 308 -8.07 11.14 21.74
C THR A 308 -7.95 12.14 22.90
N LEU A 309 -7.49 11.71 24.09
CA LEU A 309 -7.30 12.64 25.21
C LEU A 309 -6.07 13.54 24.98
N ILE A 310 -6.29 14.83 25.13
CA ILE A 310 -5.29 15.92 24.99
C ILE A 310 -4.48 16.01 26.29
#